data_bc53a6b5309f9bb0112d420fb4ad70eb
#
_entry.id   bc53a6b5309f9bb0112d420fb4ad70eb
#
_cell.length_a   1.000
_cell.length_b   1.000
_cell.length_c   1.000
_cell.angle_alpha   90.00
_cell.angle_beta   90.00
_cell.angle_gamma   90.00
#
_symmetry.space_group_name_H-M   'P 1'
#
loop_
_entity.id
_entity.type
_entity.pdbx_description
1 polymer ?
#
loop_
_entity_poly.entity_id
_entity_poly.type
_entity_poly.pdbx_seq_one_letter_code
_entity_poly.pdbx_strand_id
1 'polypeptide(L)'
;MILSASGWRKVFAISGQEQDRTTLIGEENIAISIFSAIVFADYVKKQTGKENPVVILGMDARPTGPAIAEACIKAFAAKNINVKFTGITAAPEIMAYSRMADGFMYISASHNPVGHNGIKFGLNSGGVLNGKENAKLTAEFNALCEKDSAVKDAFDLIRNVKEDQIAQIYRTQSAVKKEALKAYYRFLKETISASQDEQKQGEIFSILRAAIKSRNIGVVCDMNGSARADSVDSSFFAENGINFYAIHNKAGEIAHEIIPESENLVFCAAEMERLQKEGHSDAVLGYMPDCDGDRGNIVYWDDKQKKAVILKAQEVFSLSVLAELSYQNWLGQKKTAVAVNCPTSMRIEEIAEKFEAAVFRAEVGEANVVNLAGEKRSEGYNVRIFGEGSNGGTITYPSAVRDPLNTIFAIIKILSIKELFEDWCSKNNISKIDSPSLTDILNTLPEYTTTGVSEPRAVLHIKTMNHAALKTAFQKIFQEQWKAQKVFLENYGITSFEAVITNGTKETRNVTDYSQSGKGGLKILFKNSRMENLAFIWMRGSGTEPVFRILCDVKGDNPEMEKALLSWETEMIQKADEMCCSE
;
A
#
# COMPACT_ATOMS: atom_id res chain seq x y z
N MET A 1 13.38 -17.44 -5.09
CA MET A 1 12.64 -16.65 -4.08
C MET A 1 13.08 -15.20 -4.13
N ILE A 2 12.14 -14.25 -4.08
CA ILE A 2 12.44 -12.81 -4.05
C ILE A 2 12.54 -12.39 -2.58
N LEU A 3 13.69 -11.84 -2.17
CA LEU A 3 14.00 -11.47 -0.78
C LEU A 3 13.96 -9.93 -0.62
N SER A 4 12.78 -9.33 -0.65
CA SER A 4 12.61 -7.88 -0.56
C SER A 4 12.12 -7.42 0.83
N ALA A 5 12.31 -6.14 1.15
CA ALA A 5 11.81 -5.55 2.39
C ALA A 5 10.28 -5.58 2.50
N SER A 6 9.57 -5.60 1.37
CA SER A 6 8.10 -5.72 1.34
C SER A 6 7.58 -7.16 1.53
N GLY A 7 8.48 -8.12 1.73
CA GLY A 7 8.20 -9.53 1.95
C GLY A 7 9.06 -10.45 1.08
N TRP A 8 9.36 -11.62 1.60
CA TRP A 8 10.05 -12.69 0.90
C TRP A 8 9.01 -13.54 0.19
N ARG A 9 9.06 -13.66 -1.14
CA ARG A 9 7.97 -14.25 -1.94
C ARG A 9 8.46 -15.29 -2.93
N LYS A 10 7.67 -16.36 -3.09
CA LYS A 10 7.81 -17.35 -4.18
C LYS A 10 6.46 -18.07 -4.40
N VAL A 11 6.38 -18.93 -5.40
CA VAL A 11 5.31 -19.92 -5.51
C VAL A 11 5.56 -20.99 -4.45
N PHE A 12 4.66 -21.11 -3.47
CA PHE A 12 4.73 -22.13 -2.41
C PHE A 12 3.91 -23.37 -2.73
N ALA A 13 2.96 -23.31 -3.67
CA ALA A 13 2.23 -24.47 -4.15
C ALA A 13 3.21 -25.54 -4.67
N ILE A 14 3.04 -26.80 -4.23
CA ILE A 14 3.96 -27.90 -4.56
C ILE A 14 4.10 -28.13 -6.06
N SER A 15 3.07 -27.81 -6.85
CA SER A 15 3.09 -27.90 -8.32
C SER A 15 4.01 -26.86 -8.99
N GLY A 16 4.40 -25.81 -8.28
CA GLY A 16 5.11 -24.64 -8.84
C GLY A 16 4.22 -23.74 -9.70
N GLN A 17 2.92 -23.96 -9.77
CA GLN A 17 2.00 -23.15 -10.57
C GLN A 17 1.41 -22.00 -9.76
N GLU A 18 1.40 -20.80 -10.34
CA GLU A 18 0.98 -19.57 -9.67
C GLU A 18 -0.51 -19.54 -9.28
N GLN A 19 -1.36 -20.25 -10.03
CA GLN A 19 -2.81 -20.29 -9.81
C GLN A 19 -3.28 -21.55 -9.05
N ASP A 20 -2.34 -22.39 -8.59
CA ASP A 20 -2.68 -23.61 -7.86
C ASP A 20 -3.23 -23.29 -6.45
N ARG A 21 -4.37 -23.89 -6.14
CA ARG A 21 -5.06 -23.75 -4.85
C ARG A 21 -4.76 -24.89 -3.86
N THR A 22 -3.68 -25.64 -4.10
CA THR A 22 -3.27 -26.72 -3.19
C THR A 22 -2.88 -26.19 -1.82
N THR A 23 -3.09 -26.98 -0.78
CA THR A 23 -2.57 -26.73 0.58
C THR A 23 -1.15 -27.27 0.78
N LEU A 24 -0.65 -28.08 -0.17
CA LEU A 24 0.64 -28.76 -0.07
C LEU A 24 1.77 -27.85 -0.58
N ILE A 25 2.87 -27.78 0.18
CA ILE A 25 4.01 -26.92 -0.13
C ILE A 25 5.29 -27.70 -0.48
N GLY A 26 5.39 -28.98 -0.17
CA GLY A 26 6.56 -29.83 -0.39
C GLY A 26 7.72 -29.55 0.59
N GLU A 27 8.68 -30.47 0.63
CA GLU A 27 9.79 -30.43 1.60
C GLU A 27 10.69 -29.21 1.44
N GLU A 28 10.97 -28.78 0.22
CA GLU A 28 11.77 -27.59 -0.06
C GLU A 28 11.16 -26.33 0.60
N ASN A 29 9.87 -26.13 0.43
CA ASN A 29 9.18 -24.97 0.97
C ASN A 29 8.98 -25.07 2.49
N ILE A 30 8.88 -26.28 3.05
CA ILE A 30 8.93 -26.51 4.50
C ILE A 30 10.31 -26.08 5.04
N ALA A 31 11.42 -26.50 4.40
CA ALA A 31 12.75 -26.09 4.81
C ALA A 31 12.95 -24.56 4.75
N ILE A 32 12.50 -23.92 3.67
CA ILE A 32 12.54 -22.46 3.52
C ILE A 32 11.76 -21.78 4.67
N SER A 33 10.60 -22.30 5.04
CA SER A 33 9.78 -21.77 6.14
C SER A 33 10.50 -21.89 7.48
N ILE A 34 11.14 -23.03 7.74
CA ILE A 34 11.95 -23.26 8.94
C ILE A 34 13.14 -22.28 8.99
N PHE A 35 13.89 -22.14 7.89
CA PHE A 35 15.04 -21.22 7.81
C PHE A 35 14.60 -19.77 8.08
N SER A 36 13.51 -19.36 7.48
CA SER A 36 12.96 -18.01 7.67
C SER A 36 12.61 -17.75 9.15
N ALA A 37 12.01 -18.73 9.82
CA ALA A 37 11.67 -18.64 11.23
C ALA A 37 12.92 -18.65 12.14
N ILE A 38 13.94 -19.48 11.83
CA ILE A 38 15.21 -19.52 12.59
C ILE A 38 15.92 -18.17 12.53
N VAL A 39 16.10 -17.64 11.31
CA VAL A 39 16.80 -16.36 11.09
C VAL A 39 16.07 -15.23 11.80
N PHE A 40 14.74 -15.20 11.71
CA PHE A 40 13.95 -14.17 12.40
C PHE A 40 13.96 -14.34 13.93
N ALA A 41 13.94 -15.57 14.46
CA ALA A 41 14.07 -15.85 15.88
C ALA A 41 15.39 -15.29 16.44
N ASP A 42 16.50 -15.58 15.78
CA ASP A 42 17.82 -15.11 16.20
C ASP A 42 17.92 -13.57 16.07
N TYR A 43 17.34 -12.99 15.03
CA TYR A 43 17.25 -11.54 14.87
C TYR A 43 16.47 -10.88 16.02
N VAL A 44 15.27 -11.35 16.36
CA VAL A 44 14.44 -10.76 17.43
C VAL A 44 15.14 -10.88 18.79
N LYS A 45 15.75 -12.03 19.10
CA LYS A 45 16.57 -12.21 20.32
C LYS A 45 17.68 -11.17 20.39
N LYS A 46 18.42 -10.98 19.30
CA LYS A 46 19.50 -9.99 19.23
C LYS A 46 19.00 -8.56 19.42
N GLN A 47 17.85 -8.21 18.81
CA GLN A 47 17.29 -6.85 18.91
C GLN A 47 16.74 -6.55 20.31
N THR A 48 16.17 -7.55 20.99
CA THR A 48 15.49 -7.36 22.28
C THR A 48 16.35 -7.71 23.49
N GLY A 49 17.43 -8.48 23.31
CA GLY A 49 18.22 -9.04 24.40
C GLY A 49 17.51 -10.11 25.24
N LYS A 50 16.32 -10.55 24.80
CA LYS A 50 15.50 -11.55 25.51
C LYS A 50 15.83 -12.97 25.04
N GLU A 51 15.87 -13.92 25.96
CA GLU A 51 16.01 -15.36 25.63
C GLU A 51 14.73 -15.94 25.02
N ASN A 52 13.56 -15.50 25.53
CA ASN A 52 12.23 -15.97 25.13
C ASN A 52 11.35 -14.80 24.67
N PRO A 53 11.68 -14.10 23.56
CA PRO A 53 10.85 -12.99 23.09
C PRO A 53 9.49 -13.48 22.63
N VAL A 54 8.50 -12.58 22.68
CA VAL A 54 7.14 -12.82 22.19
C VAL A 54 7.06 -12.43 20.71
N VAL A 55 6.71 -13.40 19.86
CA VAL A 55 6.51 -13.17 18.42
C VAL A 55 5.07 -13.52 18.05
N ILE A 56 4.40 -12.58 17.38
CA ILE A 56 3.08 -12.84 16.82
C ILE A 56 3.28 -13.48 15.43
N LEU A 57 2.61 -14.59 15.20
CA LEU A 57 2.54 -15.27 13.92
C LEU A 57 1.10 -15.21 13.41
N GLY A 58 0.92 -14.72 12.19
CA GLY A 58 -0.37 -14.71 11.50
C GLY A 58 -0.20 -15.03 10.02
N MET A 59 -1.29 -15.27 9.33
CA MET A 59 -1.29 -15.57 7.90
C MET A 59 -2.48 -14.93 7.22
N ASP A 60 -2.34 -14.66 5.91
CA ASP A 60 -3.48 -14.33 5.06
C ASP A 60 -4.34 -15.58 4.76
N ALA A 61 -5.35 -15.43 3.91
CA ALA A 61 -6.32 -16.48 3.65
C ALA A 61 -5.89 -17.50 2.57
N ARG A 62 -4.62 -17.52 2.16
CA ARG A 62 -4.11 -18.43 1.11
C ARG A 62 -4.05 -19.88 1.58
N PRO A 63 -4.33 -20.85 0.69
CA PRO A 63 -4.38 -22.27 1.03
C PRO A 63 -3.07 -22.83 1.61
N THR A 64 -1.92 -22.33 1.17
CA THR A 64 -0.59 -22.79 1.63
C THR A 64 -0.20 -22.23 2.99
N GLY A 65 -0.90 -21.20 3.50
CA GLY A 65 -0.61 -20.53 4.77
C GLY A 65 -0.49 -21.47 5.97
N PRO A 66 -1.43 -22.38 6.21
CA PRO A 66 -1.39 -23.30 7.37
C PRO A 66 -0.13 -24.18 7.40
N ALA A 67 0.32 -24.73 6.26
CA ALA A 67 1.51 -25.56 6.19
C ALA A 67 2.80 -24.77 6.47
N ILE A 68 2.89 -23.53 5.98
CA ILE A 68 3.99 -22.60 6.29
C ILE A 68 3.97 -22.23 7.77
N ALA A 69 2.79 -21.92 8.32
CA ALA A 69 2.63 -21.56 9.74
C ALA A 69 3.06 -22.71 10.66
N GLU A 70 2.69 -23.95 10.36
CA GLU A 70 3.09 -25.13 11.13
C GLU A 70 4.62 -25.28 11.18
N ALA A 71 5.29 -25.16 10.04
CA ALA A 71 6.75 -25.22 9.97
C ALA A 71 7.41 -24.12 10.81
N CYS A 72 6.89 -22.88 10.71
CA CYS A 72 7.37 -21.74 11.47
C CYS A 72 7.13 -21.89 12.98
N ILE A 73 5.96 -22.38 13.40
CA ILE A 73 5.63 -22.62 14.82
C ILE A 73 6.61 -23.62 15.43
N LYS A 74 6.89 -24.74 14.75
CA LYS A 74 7.85 -25.75 15.21
C LYS A 74 9.27 -25.16 15.33
N ALA A 75 9.71 -24.38 14.35
CA ALA A 75 11.01 -23.72 14.37
C ALA A 75 11.12 -22.69 15.51
N PHE A 76 10.12 -21.87 15.72
CA PHE A 76 10.06 -20.91 16.80
C PHE A 76 10.06 -21.61 18.19
N ALA A 77 9.28 -22.67 18.34
CA ALA A 77 9.27 -23.45 19.58
C ALA A 77 10.65 -24.06 19.89
N ALA A 78 11.32 -24.62 18.87
CA ALA A 78 12.69 -25.14 19.00
C ALA A 78 13.72 -24.04 19.35
N LYS A 79 13.46 -22.81 18.93
CA LYS A 79 14.32 -21.64 19.24
C LYS A 79 13.89 -20.90 20.52
N ASN A 80 13.01 -21.46 21.35
CA ASN A 80 12.49 -20.85 22.58
C ASN A 80 11.83 -19.47 22.35
N ILE A 81 11.11 -19.31 21.26
CA ILE A 81 10.26 -18.14 21.01
C ILE A 81 8.87 -18.36 21.63
N ASN A 82 8.37 -17.38 22.35
CA ASN A 82 6.99 -17.40 22.83
C ASN A 82 6.05 -16.99 21.69
N VAL A 83 5.46 -17.96 21.01
CA VAL A 83 4.61 -17.73 19.83
C VAL A 83 3.18 -17.43 20.24
N LYS A 84 2.66 -16.31 19.76
CA LYS A 84 1.22 -15.99 19.77
C LYS A 84 0.67 -16.16 18.35
N PHE A 85 0.01 -17.29 18.08
CA PHE A 85 -0.54 -17.60 16.76
C PHE A 85 -1.96 -17.07 16.61
N THR A 86 -2.19 -16.17 15.65
CA THR A 86 -3.50 -15.56 15.41
C THR A 86 -4.35 -16.30 14.38
N GLY A 87 -3.75 -17.22 13.60
CA GLY A 87 -4.42 -17.82 12.44
C GLY A 87 -4.58 -16.84 11.29
N ILE A 88 -5.71 -16.93 10.57
CA ILE A 88 -6.03 -15.96 9.51
C ILE A 88 -6.25 -14.58 10.13
N THR A 89 -5.53 -13.60 9.62
CA THR A 89 -5.43 -12.26 10.23
C THR A 89 -5.09 -11.24 9.15
N ALA A 90 -5.78 -10.12 9.11
CA ALA A 90 -5.46 -9.04 8.18
C ALA A 90 -4.12 -8.36 8.55
N ALA A 91 -3.39 -7.85 7.56
CA ALA A 91 -2.12 -7.18 7.78
C ALA A 91 -2.22 -6.01 8.77
N PRO A 92 -3.19 -5.07 8.67
CA PRO A 92 -3.31 -4.02 9.66
C PRO A 92 -3.66 -4.54 11.06
N GLU A 93 -4.36 -5.66 11.18
CA GLU A 93 -4.70 -6.29 12.46
C GLU A 93 -3.45 -6.85 13.16
N ILE A 94 -2.63 -7.67 12.46
CA ILE A 94 -1.41 -8.22 13.05
C ILE A 94 -0.40 -7.12 13.39
N MET A 95 -0.29 -6.10 12.54
CA MET A 95 0.64 -4.98 12.78
C MET A 95 0.20 -4.11 13.95
N ALA A 96 -1.10 -3.88 14.15
CA ALA A 96 -1.61 -3.21 15.35
C ALA A 96 -1.33 -4.03 16.62
N TYR A 97 -1.55 -5.34 16.57
CA TYR A 97 -1.32 -6.23 17.71
C TYR A 97 0.17 -6.40 18.04
N SER A 98 1.06 -6.35 17.03
CA SER A 98 2.51 -6.48 17.22
C SER A 98 3.11 -5.40 18.11
N ARG A 99 2.45 -4.25 18.25
CA ARG A 99 2.87 -3.17 19.15
C ARG A 99 2.87 -3.59 20.63
N MET A 100 2.25 -4.72 20.95
CA MET A 100 2.19 -5.33 22.30
C MET A 100 3.11 -6.55 22.44
N ALA A 101 4.00 -6.81 21.48
CA ALA A 101 4.92 -7.93 21.42
C ALA A 101 6.34 -7.47 21.08
N ASP A 102 7.28 -8.39 20.95
CA ASP A 102 8.65 -8.08 20.57
C ASP A 102 8.85 -8.04 19.04
N GLY A 103 8.00 -8.77 18.32
CA GLY A 103 7.99 -8.77 16.86
C GLY A 103 6.84 -9.57 16.28
N PHE A 104 6.75 -9.58 14.96
CA PHE A 104 5.79 -10.38 14.22
C PHE A 104 6.40 -11.01 12.97
N MET A 105 5.89 -12.16 12.62
CA MET A 105 6.10 -12.81 11.33
C MET A 105 4.75 -13.01 10.68
N TYR A 106 4.58 -12.52 9.46
CA TYR A 106 3.31 -12.57 8.76
C TYR A 106 3.43 -13.29 7.43
N ILE A 107 2.65 -14.33 7.27
CA ILE A 107 2.65 -15.21 6.09
C ILE A 107 1.67 -14.64 5.08
N SER A 108 2.19 -13.99 4.04
CA SER A 108 1.40 -13.39 2.97
C SER A 108 2.24 -13.03 1.75
N ALA A 109 1.65 -13.17 0.57
CA ALA A 109 2.18 -12.61 -0.67
C ALA A 109 1.35 -11.41 -1.17
N SER A 110 0.48 -10.81 -0.32
CA SER A 110 -0.39 -9.67 -0.66
C SER A 110 -1.27 -9.97 -1.89
N HIS A 111 -1.09 -9.24 -2.99
CA HIS A 111 -1.89 -9.36 -4.22
C HIS A 111 -1.33 -10.34 -5.26
N ASN A 112 -0.25 -11.07 -4.98
CA ASN A 112 0.27 -12.07 -5.92
C ASN A 112 -0.76 -13.20 -6.14
N PRO A 113 -0.69 -13.97 -7.24
CA PRO A 113 -1.57 -15.11 -7.51
C PRO A 113 -1.65 -16.10 -6.33
N VAL A 114 -2.73 -16.90 -6.27
CA VAL A 114 -3.11 -17.71 -5.11
C VAL A 114 -2.07 -18.76 -4.70
N GLY A 115 -1.33 -19.33 -5.67
CA GLY A 115 -0.27 -20.33 -5.43
C GLY A 115 1.03 -19.72 -4.86
N HIS A 116 1.17 -18.40 -4.93
CA HIS A 116 2.25 -17.69 -4.22
C HIS A 116 1.96 -17.62 -2.73
N ASN A 117 3.02 -17.53 -1.96
CA ASN A 117 2.99 -17.06 -0.58
C ASN A 117 4.28 -16.30 -0.27
N GLY A 118 4.37 -15.77 0.92
CA GLY A 118 5.54 -15.01 1.33
C GLY A 118 5.60 -14.84 2.83
N ILE A 119 6.66 -14.16 3.27
CA ILE A 119 6.90 -13.92 4.68
C ILE A 119 7.32 -12.46 4.86
N LYS A 120 6.60 -11.75 5.70
CA LYS A 120 6.90 -10.38 6.12
C LYS A 120 7.36 -10.41 7.59
N PHE A 121 8.36 -9.60 7.92
CA PHE A 121 8.94 -9.51 9.26
C PHE A 121 8.81 -8.09 9.79
N GLY A 122 8.56 -7.97 11.09
CA GLY A 122 8.54 -6.67 11.76
C GLY A 122 8.79 -6.77 13.25
N LEU A 123 9.03 -5.64 13.87
CA LEU A 123 9.16 -5.48 15.32
C LEU A 123 7.92 -4.77 15.89
N ASN A 124 8.01 -4.34 17.13
CA ASN A 124 6.91 -3.68 17.86
C ASN A 124 6.54 -2.26 17.36
N SER A 125 7.17 -1.77 16.33
CA SER A 125 6.77 -0.51 15.68
C SER A 125 5.44 -0.59 14.92
N GLY A 126 4.97 -1.81 14.63
CA GLY A 126 3.75 -2.03 13.85
C GLY A 126 3.94 -1.89 12.33
N GLY A 127 5.18 -1.93 11.86
CA GLY A 127 5.53 -1.92 10.43
C GLY A 127 6.52 -3.02 10.08
N VAL A 128 6.64 -3.31 8.79
CA VAL A 128 7.66 -4.25 8.29
C VAL A 128 9.07 -3.67 8.47
N LEU A 129 10.06 -4.56 8.55
CA LEU A 129 11.47 -4.18 8.63
C LEU A 129 11.87 -3.32 7.42
N ASN A 130 12.64 -2.27 7.67
CA ASN A 130 13.20 -1.45 6.60
C ASN A 130 14.24 -2.23 5.76
N GLY A 131 14.62 -1.67 4.61
CA GLY A 131 15.53 -2.33 3.68
C GLY A 131 16.88 -2.72 4.28
N LYS A 132 17.43 -1.91 5.21
CA LYS A 132 18.71 -2.19 5.88
C LYS A 132 18.60 -3.39 6.82
N GLU A 133 17.53 -3.46 7.61
CA GLU A 133 17.31 -4.59 8.53
C GLU A 133 16.92 -5.86 7.77
N ASN A 134 16.09 -5.75 6.72
CA ASN A 134 15.79 -6.88 5.85
C ASN A 134 17.04 -7.44 5.15
N ALA A 135 17.99 -6.60 4.74
CA ALA A 135 19.24 -7.05 4.12
C ALA A 135 20.08 -7.92 5.08
N LYS A 136 20.06 -7.62 6.38
CA LYS A 136 20.72 -8.47 7.40
C LYS A 136 20.08 -9.87 7.46
N LEU A 137 18.75 -9.93 7.53
CA LEU A 137 18.03 -11.21 7.52
C LEU A 137 18.30 -12.00 6.24
N THR A 138 18.29 -11.31 5.10
CA THR A 138 18.58 -11.92 3.79
C THR A 138 19.99 -12.52 3.75
N ALA A 139 21.00 -11.82 4.27
CA ALA A 139 22.37 -12.33 4.33
C ALA A 139 22.47 -13.59 5.21
N GLU A 140 21.86 -13.58 6.39
CA GLU A 140 21.84 -14.74 7.29
C GLU A 140 21.07 -15.93 6.68
N PHE A 141 19.94 -15.67 6.01
CA PHE A 141 19.17 -16.69 5.32
C PHE A 141 19.98 -17.35 4.18
N ASN A 142 20.65 -16.55 3.34
CA ASN A 142 21.49 -17.07 2.26
C ASN A 142 22.66 -17.89 2.80
N ALA A 143 23.35 -17.39 3.83
CA ALA A 143 24.44 -18.12 4.47
C ALA A 143 23.98 -19.47 5.09
N LEU A 144 22.71 -19.53 5.57
CA LEU A 144 22.12 -20.77 6.04
C LEU A 144 21.84 -21.74 4.88
N CYS A 145 21.30 -21.24 3.77
CA CYS A 145 21.01 -22.05 2.58
C CYS A 145 22.26 -22.63 1.89
N GLU A 146 23.44 -22.01 2.06
CA GLU A 146 24.71 -22.47 1.49
C GLU A 146 25.36 -23.67 2.25
N LYS A 147 24.82 -24.03 3.43
CA LYS A 147 25.37 -25.15 4.21
C LYS A 147 24.76 -26.47 3.75
N ASP A 148 25.62 -27.43 3.37
CA ASP A 148 25.19 -28.76 2.90
C ASP A 148 24.31 -29.52 3.90
N SER A 149 24.51 -29.32 5.21
CA SER A 149 23.73 -29.97 6.27
C SER A 149 22.47 -29.23 6.63
N ALA A 150 22.25 -27.98 6.15
CA ALA A 150 21.22 -27.07 6.67
C ALA A 150 19.81 -27.66 6.65
N VAL A 151 19.43 -28.31 5.55
CA VAL A 151 18.10 -28.93 5.42
C VAL A 151 17.91 -30.02 6.46
N LYS A 152 18.90 -30.93 6.60
CA LYS A 152 18.87 -32.00 7.60
C LYS A 152 18.80 -31.42 9.02
N ASP A 153 19.67 -30.46 9.32
CA ASP A 153 19.74 -29.82 10.66
C ASP A 153 18.42 -29.14 11.01
N ALA A 154 17.76 -28.49 10.05
CA ALA A 154 16.46 -27.85 10.24
C ALA A 154 15.35 -28.86 10.55
N PHE A 155 15.27 -29.97 9.81
CA PHE A 155 14.29 -31.02 10.09
C PHE A 155 14.58 -31.73 11.41
N ASP A 156 15.86 -31.99 11.74
CA ASP A 156 16.24 -32.57 13.03
C ASP A 156 15.90 -31.63 14.19
N LEU A 157 16.07 -30.31 14.02
CA LEU A 157 15.68 -29.29 15.00
C LEU A 157 14.19 -29.37 15.36
N ILE A 158 13.33 -29.36 14.37
CA ILE A 158 11.87 -29.35 14.59
C ILE A 158 11.32 -30.70 15.05
N ARG A 159 12.00 -31.82 14.72
CA ARG A 159 11.60 -33.17 15.15
C ARG A 159 11.63 -33.37 16.66
N ASN A 160 12.50 -32.63 17.36
CA ASN A 160 12.69 -32.72 18.79
C ASN A 160 11.73 -31.83 19.59
N VAL A 161 10.86 -31.06 18.92
CA VAL A 161 9.88 -30.20 19.59
C VAL A 161 8.77 -31.06 20.19
N LYS A 162 8.40 -30.79 21.45
CA LYS A 162 7.33 -31.54 22.15
C LYS A 162 5.98 -31.24 21.53
N GLU A 163 5.22 -32.26 21.20
CA GLU A 163 3.87 -32.14 20.61
C GLU A 163 2.93 -31.31 21.49
N ASP A 164 3.00 -31.47 22.81
CA ASP A 164 2.19 -30.69 23.75
C ASP A 164 2.45 -29.18 23.67
N GLN A 165 3.69 -28.77 23.38
CA GLN A 165 4.03 -27.35 23.19
C GLN A 165 3.34 -26.80 21.93
N ILE A 166 3.37 -27.56 20.85
CA ILE A 166 2.69 -27.18 19.61
C ILE A 166 1.16 -27.18 19.80
N ALA A 167 0.62 -28.22 20.42
CA ALA A 167 -0.80 -28.32 20.74
C ALA A 167 -1.28 -27.14 21.61
N GLN A 168 -0.46 -26.67 22.55
CA GLN A 168 -0.77 -25.51 23.38
C GLN A 168 -0.89 -24.22 22.56
N ILE A 169 -0.01 -23.98 21.58
CA ILE A 169 -0.07 -22.81 20.70
C ILE A 169 -1.39 -22.81 19.93
N TYR A 170 -1.78 -23.95 19.34
CA TYR A 170 -3.07 -24.07 18.64
C TYR A 170 -4.28 -23.94 19.56
N ARG A 171 -4.25 -24.52 20.77
CA ARG A 171 -5.33 -24.36 21.75
C ARG A 171 -5.60 -22.91 22.14
N THR A 172 -4.56 -22.08 22.18
CA THR A 172 -4.69 -20.65 22.53
C THR A 172 -5.03 -19.74 21.35
N GLN A 173 -4.99 -20.24 20.11
CA GLN A 173 -5.19 -19.45 18.89
C GLN A 173 -6.45 -18.58 18.94
N SER A 174 -7.60 -19.14 19.31
CA SER A 174 -8.86 -18.38 19.35
C SER A 174 -8.82 -17.21 20.36
N ALA A 175 -8.17 -17.41 21.50
CA ALA A 175 -7.99 -16.35 22.50
C ALA A 175 -7.04 -15.27 21.99
N VAL A 176 -5.93 -15.68 21.37
CA VAL A 176 -4.95 -14.76 20.75
C VAL A 176 -5.58 -13.96 19.63
N LYS A 177 -6.41 -14.60 18.77
CA LYS A 177 -7.17 -13.89 17.72
C LYS A 177 -8.09 -12.82 18.31
N LYS A 178 -8.81 -13.13 19.39
CA LYS A 178 -9.67 -12.14 20.08
C LYS A 178 -8.86 -10.96 20.65
N GLU A 179 -7.67 -11.23 21.20
CA GLU A 179 -6.76 -10.15 21.65
C GLU A 179 -6.32 -9.27 20.47
N ALA A 180 -5.97 -9.87 19.32
CA ALA A 180 -5.57 -9.15 18.12
C ALA A 180 -6.70 -8.27 17.58
N LEU A 181 -7.92 -8.80 17.46
CA LEU A 181 -9.10 -8.03 17.05
C LEU A 181 -9.36 -6.85 17.99
N LYS A 182 -9.26 -7.05 19.30
CA LYS A 182 -9.43 -5.98 20.31
C LYS A 182 -8.35 -4.91 20.21
N ALA A 183 -7.10 -5.33 19.99
CA ALA A 183 -5.98 -4.38 19.81
C ALA A 183 -6.17 -3.55 18.54
N TYR A 184 -6.54 -4.21 17.43
CA TYR A 184 -6.79 -3.52 16.16
C TYR A 184 -7.98 -2.57 16.25
N TYR A 185 -9.07 -2.98 16.89
CA TYR A 185 -10.24 -2.13 17.12
C TYR A 185 -9.89 -0.83 17.87
N ARG A 186 -9.10 -0.92 18.94
CA ARG A 186 -8.61 0.26 19.67
C ARG A 186 -7.70 1.13 18.80
N PHE A 187 -6.82 0.50 18.03
CA PHE A 187 -5.91 1.18 17.13
C PHE A 187 -6.63 1.93 16.01
N LEU A 188 -7.71 1.36 15.46
CA LEU A 188 -8.57 2.06 14.51
C LEU A 188 -9.18 3.33 15.12
N LYS A 189 -9.68 3.25 16.36
CA LYS A 189 -10.24 4.44 17.05
C LYS A 189 -9.17 5.51 17.26
N GLU A 190 -7.98 5.15 17.68
CA GLU A 190 -6.83 6.06 17.77
C GLU A 190 -6.50 6.70 16.42
N THR A 191 -6.40 5.88 15.39
CA THR A 191 -6.03 6.33 14.04
C THR A 191 -7.10 7.25 13.44
N ILE A 192 -8.36 6.87 13.46
CA ILE A 192 -9.46 7.64 12.85
C ILE A 192 -9.66 8.97 13.57
N SER A 193 -9.62 8.98 14.90
CA SER A 193 -9.81 10.20 15.70
C SER A 193 -8.59 11.12 15.77
N ALA A 194 -7.41 10.62 15.40
CA ALA A 194 -6.12 11.29 15.62
C ALA A 194 -5.81 11.56 17.11
N SER A 195 -6.27 10.72 18.02
CA SER A 195 -6.12 10.90 19.45
C SER A 195 -5.93 9.59 20.19
N GLN A 196 -5.04 9.57 21.20
CA GLN A 196 -4.91 8.47 22.17
C GLN A 196 -5.83 8.67 23.38
N ASP A 197 -6.39 9.84 23.55
CA ASP A 197 -7.32 10.18 24.62
C ASP A 197 -8.70 9.60 24.35
N GLU A 198 -9.17 8.67 25.20
CA GLU A 198 -10.43 7.96 25.03
C GLU A 198 -11.66 8.91 25.06
N GLN A 199 -11.60 10.00 25.82
CA GLN A 199 -12.68 11.00 25.85
C GLN A 199 -12.78 11.71 24.50
N LYS A 200 -11.66 12.20 23.97
CA LYS A 200 -11.61 12.83 22.65
C LYS A 200 -12.02 11.87 21.53
N GLN A 201 -11.58 10.60 21.61
CA GLN A 201 -12.07 9.57 20.69
C GLN A 201 -13.60 9.48 20.74
N GLY A 202 -14.17 9.40 21.96
CA GLY A 202 -15.61 9.34 22.16
C GLY A 202 -16.36 10.54 21.57
N GLU A 203 -15.82 11.75 21.73
CA GLU A 203 -16.36 12.99 21.15
C GLU A 203 -16.37 12.94 19.61
N ILE A 204 -15.24 12.61 18.98
CA ILE A 204 -15.12 12.51 17.52
C ILE A 204 -16.06 11.44 16.98
N PHE A 205 -16.09 10.24 17.56
CA PHE A 205 -16.97 9.18 17.11
C PHE A 205 -18.46 9.50 17.34
N SER A 206 -18.80 10.32 18.34
CA SER A 206 -20.16 10.82 18.53
C SER A 206 -20.57 11.76 17.38
N ILE A 207 -19.67 12.68 16.99
CA ILE A 207 -19.88 13.58 15.83
C ILE A 207 -20.06 12.74 14.55
N LEU A 208 -19.16 11.78 14.32
CA LEU A 208 -19.23 10.93 13.13
C LEU A 208 -20.54 10.13 13.08
N ARG A 209 -20.95 9.48 14.16
CA ARG A 209 -22.21 8.70 14.20
C ARG A 209 -23.45 9.57 13.95
N ALA A 210 -23.49 10.77 14.52
CA ALA A 210 -24.58 11.70 14.27
C ALA A 210 -24.66 12.10 12.79
N ALA A 211 -23.52 12.38 12.18
CA ALA A 211 -23.41 12.75 10.78
C ALA A 211 -23.72 11.57 9.83
N ILE A 212 -23.19 10.39 10.10
CA ILE A 212 -23.47 9.15 9.34
C ILE A 212 -24.98 8.88 9.32
N LYS A 213 -25.63 8.97 10.49
CA LYS A 213 -27.08 8.77 10.58
C LYS A 213 -27.85 9.79 9.73
N SER A 214 -27.46 11.07 9.74
CA SER A 214 -28.14 12.11 8.96
C SER A 214 -27.92 11.96 7.45
N ARG A 215 -26.79 11.36 7.04
CA ARG A 215 -26.39 11.19 5.64
C ARG A 215 -26.80 9.84 5.06
N ASN A 216 -27.27 8.91 5.89
CA ASN A 216 -27.64 7.55 5.50
C ASN A 216 -26.52 6.86 4.69
N ILE A 217 -25.33 6.69 5.31
CA ILE A 217 -24.14 6.11 4.67
C ILE A 217 -24.07 4.62 4.97
N GLY A 218 -24.01 3.81 3.91
CA GLY A 218 -23.70 2.39 3.94
C GLY A 218 -22.45 2.08 3.08
N VAL A 219 -21.83 0.93 3.35
CA VAL A 219 -20.60 0.49 2.69
C VAL A 219 -20.79 -0.91 2.11
N VAL A 220 -20.44 -1.06 0.84
CA VAL A 220 -20.41 -2.33 0.11
C VAL A 220 -18.98 -2.86 0.11
N CYS A 221 -18.78 -4.14 0.38
CA CYS A 221 -17.45 -4.74 0.31
C CYS A 221 -17.48 -6.07 -0.44
N ASP A 222 -16.64 -6.19 -1.44
CA ASP A 222 -16.27 -7.50 -1.97
C ASP A 222 -15.05 -8.01 -1.20
N MET A 223 -15.27 -8.87 -0.23
CA MET A 223 -14.20 -9.44 0.60
C MET A 223 -13.29 -10.39 -0.16
N ASN A 224 -13.73 -10.92 -1.29
CA ASN A 224 -13.02 -11.89 -2.13
C ASN A 224 -12.29 -12.98 -1.32
N GLY A 225 -12.90 -13.46 -0.23
CA GLY A 225 -12.31 -14.47 0.64
C GLY A 225 -11.01 -14.05 1.34
N SER A 226 -10.72 -12.77 1.42
CA SER A 226 -9.50 -12.23 2.06
C SER A 226 -9.49 -12.43 3.58
N ALA A 227 -8.35 -12.17 4.20
CA ALA A 227 -8.20 -12.22 5.66
C ALA A 227 -9.11 -11.21 6.40
N ARG A 228 -9.64 -10.19 5.72
CA ARG A 228 -10.57 -9.22 6.32
C ARG A 228 -11.95 -9.81 6.60
N ALA A 229 -12.35 -10.88 5.93
CA ALA A 229 -13.60 -11.56 6.25
C ALA A 229 -13.67 -12.03 7.72
N ASP A 230 -12.52 -12.32 8.34
CA ASP A 230 -12.38 -12.70 9.75
C ASP A 230 -11.86 -11.54 10.64
N SER A 231 -11.99 -10.28 10.19
CA SER A 231 -11.51 -9.10 10.93
C SER A 231 -12.67 -8.29 11.54
N VAL A 232 -12.43 -7.01 11.87
CA VAL A 232 -13.37 -6.16 12.61
C VAL A 232 -14.36 -5.41 11.72
N ASP A 233 -14.26 -5.48 10.41
CA ASP A 233 -14.98 -4.61 9.47
C ASP A 233 -16.47 -4.53 9.77
N SER A 234 -17.17 -5.67 9.78
CA SER A 234 -18.60 -5.73 10.03
C SER A 234 -19.00 -5.14 11.40
N SER A 235 -18.26 -5.50 12.46
CA SER A 235 -18.55 -5.03 13.81
C SER A 235 -18.22 -3.54 13.99
N PHE A 236 -17.14 -3.07 13.35
CA PHE A 236 -16.72 -1.68 13.42
C PHE A 236 -17.67 -0.75 12.67
N PHE A 237 -18.14 -1.15 11.49
CA PHE A 237 -19.19 -0.41 10.78
C PHE A 237 -20.50 -0.38 11.56
N ALA A 238 -20.94 -1.52 12.07
CA ALA A 238 -22.19 -1.62 12.83
C ALA A 238 -22.19 -0.73 14.09
N GLU A 239 -21.09 -0.70 14.86
CA GLU A 239 -20.96 0.19 16.04
C GLU A 239 -21.08 1.67 15.66
N ASN A 240 -20.65 2.03 14.46
CA ASN A 240 -20.70 3.41 13.98
C ASN A 240 -21.94 3.75 13.18
N GLY A 241 -22.94 2.85 13.15
CA GLY A 241 -24.23 3.09 12.51
C GLY A 241 -24.19 3.04 10.98
N ILE A 242 -23.20 2.33 10.42
CA ILE A 242 -23.01 2.15 8.98
C ILE A 242 -23.55 0.76 8.61
N ASN A 243 -24.47 0.69 7.66
CA ASN A 243 -24.89 -0.57 7.07
C ASN A 243 -23.75 -1.15 6.24
N PHE A 244 -23.47 -2.42 6.45
CA PHE A 244 -22.37 -3.10 5.79
C PHE A 244 -22.87 -4.26 4.95
N TYR A 245 -22.63 -4.19 3.64
CA TYR A 245 -23.05 -5.17 2.64
C TYR A 245 -21.83 -5.90 2.10
N ALA A 246 -21.59 -7.12 2.57
CA ALA A 246 -20.41 -7.89 2.17
C ALA A 246 -20.78 -9.08 1.29
N ILE A 247 -20.07 -9.22 0.16
CA ILE A 247 -20.07 -10.42 -0.68
C ILE A 247 -18.74 -11.17 -0.58
N HIS A 248 -18.71 -12.44 -0.97
CA HIS A 248 -17.55 -13.35 -0.89
C HIS A 248 -16.85 -13.27 0.49
N ASN A 249 -17.63 -13.20 1.56
CA ASN A 249 -17.21 -12.85 2.91
C ASN A 249 -16.78 -14.05 3.78
N LYS A 250 -16.30 -15.13 3.18
CA LYS A 250 -15.74 -16.28 3.89
C LYS A 250 -14.25 -16.42 3.59
N ALA A 251 -13.43 -16.25 4.61
CA ALA A 251 -11.97 -16.28 4.49
C ALA A 251 -11.49 -17.60 3.84
N GLY A 252 -10.62 -17.49 2.84
CA GLY A 252 -10.09 -18.60 2.06
C GLY A 252 -10.94 -19.02 0.86
N GLU A 253 -12.20 -18.58 0.75
CA GLU A 253 -13.03 -18.81 -0.44
C GLU A 253 -12.81 -17.69 -1.48
N ILE A 254 -11.62 -17.67 -2.08
CA ILE A 254 -11.22 -16.67 -3.09
C ILE A 254 -12.05 -16.89 -4.35
N ALA A 255 -12.92 -15.93 -4.69
CA ALA A 255 -13.88 -16.01 -5.78
C ALA A 255 -13.27 -15.63 -7.14
N HIS A 256 -12.41 -14.63 -7.18
CA HIS A 256 -11.76 -14.11 -8.39
C HIS A 256 -10.32 -13.68 -8.11
N GLU A 257 -9.66 -12.99 -9.04
CA GLU A 257 -8.28 -12.53 -8.85
C GLU A 257 -8.15 -11.57 -7.65
N ILE A 258 -7.01 -11.67 -6.97
CA ILE A 258 -6.78 -11.03 -5.66
C ILE A 258 -6.42 -9.53 -5.80
N ILE A 259 -6.15 -9.05 -7.01
CA ILE A 259 -5.67 -7.68 -7.28
C ILE A 259 -6.85 -6.70 -7.20
N PRO A 260 -6.88 -5.74 -6.26
CA PRO A 260 -7.98 -4.79 -6.10
C PRO A 260 -7.84 -3.60 -7.08
N GLU A 261 -7.78 -3.91 -8.35
CA GLU A 261 -7.73 -2.95 -9.46
C GLU A 261 -9.06 -2.98 -10.23
N SER A 262 -9.20 -2.11 -11.24
CA SER A 262 -10.48 -1.89 -11.94
C SER A 262 -11.14 -3.16 -12.45
N GLU A 263 -10.35 -4.13 -12.91
CA GLU A 263 -10.83 -5.39 -13.48
C GLU A 263 -11.56 -6.26 -12.45
N ASN A 264 -11.24 -6.12 -11.17
CA ASN A 264 -11.82 -6.91 -10.07
C ASN A 264 -12.78 -6.08 -9.20
N LEU A 265 -12.66 -4.76 -9.17
CA LEU A 265 -13.61 -3.90 -8.48
C LEU A 265 -15.02 -3.90 -9.10
N VAL A 266 -15.15 -4.44 -10.32
CA VAL A 266 -16.43 -4.62 -11.01
C VAL A 266 -17.44 -5.45 -10.21
N PHE A 267 -17.00 -6.39 -9.37
CA PHE A 267 -17.88 -7.20 -8.52
C PHE A 267 -18.50 -6.35 -7.40
N CYS A 268 -17.69 -5.53 -6.74
CA CYS A 268 -18.19 -4.56 -5.76
C CYS A 268 -19.13 -3.53 -6.39
N ALA A 269 -18.80 -3.04 -7.59
CA ALA A 269 -19.63 -2.10 -8.33
C ALA A 269 -20.99 -2.72 -8.72
N ALA A 270 -20.98 -3.95 -9.23
CA ALA A 270 -22.22 -4.67 -9.58
C ALA A 270 -23.12 -4.91 -8.36
N GLU A 271 -22.53 -5.27 -7.21
CA GLU A 271 -23.29 -5.43 -5.98
C GLU A 271 -23.87 -4.09 -5.48
N MET A 272 -23.13 -3.00 -5.57
CA MET A 272 -23.64 -1.66 -5.26
C MET A 272 -24.83 -1.30 -6.15
N GLU A 273 -24.75 -1.54 -7.46
CA GLU A 273 -25.86 -1.29 -8.38
C GLU A 273 -27.07 -2.17 -8.10
N ARG A 274 -26.86 -3.45 -7.71
CA ARG A 274 -27.94 -4.35 -7.30
C ARG A 274 -28.67 -3.81 -6.08
N LEU A 275 -27.93 -3.44 -5.04
CA LEU A 275 -28.46 -2.87 -3.80
C LEU A 275 -29.26 -1.59 -4.05
N GLN A 276 -28.74 -0.68 -4.87
CA GLN A 276 -29.43 0.56 -5.24
C GLN A 276 -30.75 0.27 -5.96
N LYS A 277 -30.80 -0.72 -6.86
CA LYS A 277 -32.05 -1.16 -7.53
C LYS A 277 -33.06 -1.77 -6.57
N GLU A 278 -32.61 -2.41 -5.49
CA GLU A 278 -33.44 -2.98 -4.43
C GLU A 278 -33.91 -1.93 -3.39
N GLY A 279 -33.48 -0.66 -3.54
CA GLY A 279 -33.90 0.44 -2.68
C GLY A 279 -32.96 0.75 -1.51
N HIS A 280 -31.77 0.11 -1.45
CA HIS A 280 -30.73 0.41 -0.47
C HIS A 280 -29.96 1.68 -0.90
N SER A 281 -30.61 2.83 -0.78
CA SER A 281 -30.06 4.13 -1.21
C SER A 281 -28.83 4.58 -0.40
N ASP A 282 -28.55 3.94 0.71
CA ASP A 282 -27.37 4.13 1.56
C ASP A 282 -26.11 3.44 1.02
N ALA A 283 -26.20 2.49 0.09
CA ALA A 283 -25.07 1.82 -0.53
C ALA A 283 -24.27 2.78 -1.44
N VAL A 284 -23.51 3.71 -0.85
CA VAL A 284 -22.87 4.84 -1.55
C VAL A 284 -21.35 4.74 -1.63
N LEU A 285 -20.72 3.95 -0.76
CA LEU A 285 -19.29 3.67 -0.77
C LEU A 285 -19.05 2.16 -0.89
N GLY A 286 -17.93 1.78 -1.51
CA GLY A 286 -17.53 0.38 -1.58
C GLY A 286 -16.04 0.23 -1.68
N TYR A 287 -15.52 -0.96 -1.35
CA TYR A 287 -14.11 -1.32 -1.48
C TYR A 287 -13.92 -2.80 -1.70
N MET A 288 -12.73 -3.17 -2.18
CA MET A 288 -12.27 -4.55 -2.26
C MET A 288 -10.85 -4.63 -1.68
N PRO A 289 -10.60 -5.48 -0.67
CA PRO A 289 -9.25 -5.75 -0.17
C PRO A 289 -8.50 -6.75 -1.06
N ASP A 290 -7.16 -6.75 -0.98
CA ASP A 290 -6.35 -7.88 -1.44
C ASP A 290 -6.32 -9.00 -0.39
N CYS A 291 -5.56 -10.09 -0.63
CA CYS A 291 -5.66 -11.28 0.23
C CYS A 291 -5.30 -11.04 1.70
N ASP A 292 -4.30 -10.18 1.98
CA ASP A 292 -3.92 -9.80 3.34
C ASP A 292 -4.65 -8.54 3.85
N GLY A 293 -5.49 -7.94 3.01
CA GLY A 293 -6.44 -6.93 3.44
C GLY A 293 -5.83 -5.56 3.76
N ASP A 294 -4.66 -5.23 3.22
CA ASP A 294 -4.02 -3.93 3.42
C ASP A 294 -4.38 -2.91 2.32
N ARG A 295 -4.85 -3.37 1.15
CA ARG A 295 -5.32 -2.52 0.06
C ARG A 295 -6.84 -2.40 0.09
N GLY A 296 -7.35 -1.30 -0.47
CA GLY A 296 -8.78 -1.08 -0.59
C GLY A 296 -9.03 0.08 -1.54
N ASN A 297 -9.02 -0.19 -2.85
CA ASN A 297 -9.47 0.79 -3.82
C ASN A 297 -10.99 0.95 -3.75
N ILE A 298 -11.48 2.11 -4.13
CA ILE A 298 -12.82 2.59 -3.81
C ILE A 298 -13.75 2.50 -5.02
N VAL A 299 -14.96 2.05 -4.75
CA VAL A 299 -16.13 2.19 -5.60
C VAL A 299 -17.08 3.19 -4.93
N TYR A 300 -17.74 4.04 -5.70
CA TYR A 300 -18.76 4.93 -5.15
C TYR A 300 -19.99 4.99 -6.05
N TRP A 301 -21.12 5.36 -5.45
CA TRP A 301 -22.33 5.63 -6.20
C TRP A 301 -22.32 7.06 -6.74
N ASP A 302 -22.33 7.18 -8.06
CA ASP A 302 -22.53 8.47 -8.72
C ASP A 302 -24.04 8.76 -8.79
N ASP A 303 -24.48 9.68 -7.96
CA ASP A 303 -25.88 10.08 -7.83
C ASP A 303 -26.41 10.84 -9.06
N LYS A 304 -25.54 11.43 -9.87
CA LYS A 304 -25.88 12.13 -11.12
C LYS A 304 -26.05 11.15 -12.28
N GLN A 305 -25.12 10.20 -12.42
CA GLN A 305 -25.16 9.20 -13.49
C GLN A 305 -25.99 7.95 -13.12
N LYS A 306 -26.39 7.79 -11.86
CA LYS A 306 -27.13 6.64 -11.31
C LYS A 306 -26.44 5.31 -11.59
N LYS A 307 -25.12 5.27 -11.36
CA LYS A 307 -24.29 4.08 -11.52
C LYS A 307 -23.19 4.01 -10.48
N ALA A 308 -22.65 2.81 -10.25
CA ALA A 308 -21.42 2.64 -9.49
C ALA A 308 -20.20 3.02 -10.33
N VAL A 309 -19.27 3.76 -9.75
CA VAL A 309 -18.04 4.21 -10.40
C VAL A 309 -16.84 3.74 -9.61
N ILE A 310 -15.87 3.15 -10.32
CA ILE A 310 -14.59 2.72 -9.76
C ILE A 310 -13.63 3.92 -9.82
N LEU A 311 -13.08 4.33 -8.67
CA LEU A 311 -12.08 5.39 -8.61
C LEU A 311 -10.71 4.87 -9.06
N LYS A 312 -9.99 5.68 -9.82
CA LYS A 312 -8.58 5.42 -10.12
C LYS A 312 -7.73 5.56 -8.85
N ALA A 313 -6.66 4.77 -8.77
CA ALA A 313 -5.77 4.74 -7.60
C ALA A 313 -5.29 6.14 -7.15
N GLN A 314 -4.86 6.98 -8.09
CA GLN A 314 -4.42 8.35 -7.82
C GLN A 314 -5.56 9.25 -7.27
N GLU A 315 -6.80 8.99 -7.65
CA GLU A 315 -7.99 9.73 -7.16
C GLU A 315 -8.34 9.29 -5.74
N VAL A 316 -8.27 7.99 -5.44
CA VAL A 316 -8.46 7.46 -4.06
C VAL A 316 -7.48 8.13 -3.10
N PHE A 317 -6.20 8.18 -3.49
CA PHE A 317 -5.17 8.80 -2.65
C PHE A 317 -5.40 10.31 -2.51
N SER A 318 -5.74 11.01 -3.57
CA SER A 318 -6.02 12.46 -3.56
C SER A 318 -7.19 12.81 -2.66
N LEU A 319 -8.27 12.04 -2.74
CA LEU A 319 -9.44 12.20 -1.88
C LEU A 319 -9.08 11.99 -0.40
N SER A 320 -8.25 10.97 -0.13
CA SER A 320 -7.77 10.69 1.22
C SER A 320 -6.88 11.81 1.76
N VAL A 321 -6.00 12.38 0.92
CA VAL A 321 -5.16 13.53 1.27
C VAL A 321 -6.01 14.76 1.57
N LEU A 322 -6.98 15.06 0.70
CA LEU A 322 -7.93 16.15 0.94
C LEU A 322 -8.64 15.97 2.29
N ALA A 323 -9.22 14.78 2.53
CA ALA A 323 -9.96 14.49 3.74
C ALA A 323 -9.10 14.63 5.00
N GLU A 324 -7.87 14.09 5.00
CA GLU A 324 -7.00 14.12 6.17
C GLU A 324 -6.35 15.49 6.39
N LEU A 325 -6.03 16.26 5.36
CA LEU A 325 -5.55 17.64 5.52
C LEU A 325 -6.67 18.56 6.02
N SER A 326 -7.89 18.44 5.49
CA SER A 326 -9.06 19.15 6.01
C SER A 326 -9.30 18.81 7.48
N TYR A 327 -9.21 17.53 7.85
CA TYR A 327 -9.38 17.08 9.22
C TYR A 327 -8.30 17.62 10.16
N GLN A 328 -7.03 17.61 9.74
CA GLN A 328 -5.93 18.19 10.50
C GLN A 328 -6.13 19.70 10.71
N ASN A 329 -6.57 20.43 9.66
CA ASN A 329 -6.86 21.86 9.76
C ASN A 329 -8.01 22.12 10.74
N TRP A 330 -9.07 21.32 10.69
CA TRP A 330 -10.20 21.39 11.63
C TRP A 330 -9.78 21.12 13.09
N LEU A 331 -8.82 20.21 13.31
CA LEU A 331 -8.21 19.97 14.62
C LEU A 331 -7.22 21.05 15.05
N GLY A 332 -7.00 22.11 14.24
CA GLY A 332 -6.05 23.16 14.52
C GLY A 332 -4.58 22.74 14.44
N GLN A 333 -4.28 21.64 13.78
CA GLN A 333 -2.91 21.13 13.60
C GLN A 333 -2.09 22.07 12.71
N LYS A 334 -0.82 22.23 13.04
CA LYS A 334 0.12 23.10 12.31
C LYS A 334 1.29 22.31 11.76
N LYS A 335 2.04 22.92 10.84
CA LYS A 335 3.21 22.32 10.19
C LYS A 335 2.89 20.95 9.59
N THR A 336 1.74 20.87 8.94
CA THR A 336 1.25 19.64 8.31
C THR A 336 2.07 19.28 7.07
N ALA A 337 2.19 17.98 6.80
CA ALA A 337 2.87 17.50 5.60
C ALA A 337 2.29 16.17 5.13
N VAL A 338 2.53 15.87 3.85
CA VAL A 338 2.21 14.61 3.18
C VAL A 338 3.50 13.96 2.71
N ALA A 339 3.65 12.64 2.88
CA ALA A 339 4.77 11.89 2.33
C ALA A 339 4.27 10.88 1.30
N VAL A 340 4.85 10.90 0.08
CA VAL A 340 4.38 10.09 -1.04
C VAL A 340 5.52 9.43 -1.79
N ASN A 341 5.21 8.40 -2.61
CA ASN A 341 6.21 7.88 -3.54
C ASN A 341 6.39 8.79 -4.76
N CYS A 342 7.51 8.65 -5.46
CA CYS A 342 7.90 9.51 -6.57
C CYS A 342 6.86 9.60 -7.71
N PRO A 343 6.22 8.49 -8.17
CA PRO A 343 5.22 8.53 -9.25
C PRO A 343 3.82 8.96 -8.82
N THR A 344 3.60 9.31 -7.56
CA THR A 344 2.32 9.91 -7.15
C THR A 344 2.08 11.22 -7.91
N SER A 345 0.84 11.42 -8.40
CA SER A 345 0.43 12.60 -9.17
C SER A 345 0.76 13.91 -8.45
N MET A 346 1.06 14.95 -9.24
CA MET A 346 1.31 16.31 -8.74
C MET A 346 0.05 17.01 -8.22
N ARG A 347 -1.14 16.41 -8.40
CA ARG A 347 -2.37 16.95 -7.78
C ARG A 347 -2.28 17.03 -6.27
N ILE A 348 -1.39 16.25 -5.66
CA ILE A 348 -1.16 16.26 -4.20
C ILE A 348 -0.53 17.59 -3.75
N GLU A 349 0.40 18.13 -4.53
CA GLU A 349 0.99 19.45 -4.25
C GLU A 349 -0.06 20.55 -4.30
N GLU A 350 -1.00 20.51 -5.26
CA GLU A 350 -2.06 21.52 -5.36
C GLU A 350 -3.06 21.44 -4.20
N ILE A 351 -3.39 20.21 -3.75
CA ILE A 351 -4.22 20.03 -2.56
C ILE A 351 -3.47 20.54 -1.32
N ALA A 352 -2.22 20.14 -1.14
CA ALA A 352 -1.40 20.47 0.02
C ALA A 352 -1.17 21.98 0.15
N GLU A 353 -0.94 22.68 -0.96
CA GLU A 353 -0.78 24.13 -1.00
C GLU A 353 -1.95 24.89 -0.36
N LYS A 354 -3.19 24.43 -0.57
CA LYS A 354 -4.39 25.05 0.02
C LYS A 354 -4.44 24.95 1.55
N PHE A 355 -3.68 24.02 2.12
CA PHE A 355 -3.55 23.81 3.57
C PHE A 355 -2.18 24.27 4.11
N GLU A 356 -1.36 24.94 3.31
CA GLU A 356 0.03 25.30 3.65
C GLU A 356 0.86 24.08 4.10
N ALA A 357 0.53 22.90 3.56
CA ALA A 357 1.17 21.64 3.90
C ALA A 357 2.34 21.35 2.95
N ALA A 358 3.44 20.82 3.50
CA ALA A 358 4.58 20.38 2.70
C ALA A 358 4.32 19.00 2.06
N VAL A 359 4.89 18.75 0.88
CA VAL A 359 4.90 17.43 0.25
C VAL A 359 6.33 16.93 0.13
N PHE A 360 6.58 15.72 0.62
CA PHE A 360 7.87 15.05 0.56
C PHE A 360 7.76 13.76 -0.27
N ARG A 361 8.77 13.46 -1.09
CA ARG A 361 8.75 12.32 -1.99
C ARG A 361 9.88 11.34 -1.70
N ALA A 362 9.54 10.04 -1.69
CA ALA A 362 10.47 8.91 -1.53
C ALA A 362 10.50 8.05 -2.80
N GLU A 363 11.43 7.12 -2.84
CA GLU A 363 11.44 6.02 -3.80
C GLU A 363 10.19 5.14 -3.62
N VAL A 364 9.78 4.45 -4.69
CA VAL A 364 8.71 3.45 -4.66
C VAL A 364 9.00 2.37 -3.62
N GLY A 365 7.98 1.96 -2.93
CA GLY A 365 7.99 0.97 -1.86
C GLY A 365 7.46 1.54 -0.55
N GLU A 366 6.46 0.86 0.02
CA GLU A 366 5.78 1.28 1.24
C GLU A 366 6.75 1.64 2.39
N ALA A 367 7.78 0.81 2.60
CA ALA A 367 8.77 1.06 3.64
C ALA A 367 9.54 2.38 3.46
N ASN A 368 9.80 2.81 2.21
CA ASN A 368 10.47 4.08 1.94
C ASN A 368 9.60 5.26 2.36
N VAL A 369 8.31 5.21 2.04
CA VAL A 369 7.36 6.28 2.40
C VAL A 369 7.10 6.31 3.91
N VAL A 370 6.98 5.14 4.55
CA VAL A 370 6.84 5.02 6.02
C VAL A 370 8.05 5.63 6.73
N ASN A 371 9.26 5.31 6.27
CA ASN A 371 10.51 5.84 6.83
C ASN A 371 10.60 7.36 6.62
N LEU A 372 10.33 7.84 5.39
CA LEU A 372 10.31 9.29 5.11
C LEU A 372 9.33 10.03 6.02
N ALA A 373 8.12 9.51 6.18
CA ALA A 373 7.13 10.09 7.07
C ALA A 373 7.63 10.13 8.53
N GLY A 374 8.33 9.08 8.99
CA GLY A 374 8.99 9.03 10.30
C GLY A 374 10.09 10.05 10.45
N GLU A 375 10.98 10.18 9.47
CA GLU A 375 12.05 11.21 9.43
C GLU A 375 11.44 12.61 9.52
N LYS A 376 10.41 12.91 8.73
CA LYS A 376 9.78 14.24 8.74
C LYS A 376 9.02 14.53 10.05
N ARG A 377 8.44 13.53 10.70
CA ARG A 377 7.89 13.69 12.05
C ARG A 377 8.99 14.02 13.07
N SER A 378 10.16 13.39 12.98
CA SER A 378 11.29 13.73 13.84
C SER A 378 11.84 15.15 13.62
N GLU A 379 11.66 15.72 12.42
CA GLU A 379 11.94 17.11 12.07
C GLU A 379 10.82 18.08 12.54
N GLY A 380 9.78 17.54 13.20
CA GLY A 380 8.69 18.32 13.77
C GLY A 380 7.54 18.62 12.80
N TYR A 381 7.46 17.96 11.65
CA TYR A 381 6.28 18.02 10.80
C TYR A 381 5.18 17.09 11.31
N ASN A 382 3.94 17.51 11.11
CA ASN A 382 2.78 16.65 11.35
C ASN A 382 2.43 15.88 10.07
N VAL A 383 3.07 14.73 9.88
CA VAL A 383 2.84 13.85 8.72
C VAL A 383 1.84 12.78 9.12
N ARG A 384 0.56 13.06 8.94
CA ARG A 384 -0.52 12.13 9.26
C ARG A 384 -0.91 11.24 8.08
N ILE A 385 -0.97 11.81 6.88
CA ILE A 385 -1.32 11.08 5.65
C ILE A 385 -0.08 10.85 4.80
N PHE A 386 0.16 9.62 4.40
CA PHE A 386 1.30 9.24 3.56
C PHE A 386 1.00 7.93 2.83
N GLY A 387 1.80 7.59 1.82
CA GLY A 387 1.65 6.34 1.10
C GLY A 387 2.04 6.40 -0.37
N GLU A 388 1.65 5.37 -1.11
CA GLU A 388 1.93 5.21 -2.53
C GLU A 388 0.69 5.56 -3.36
N GLY A 389 0.49 6.85 -3.66
CA GLY A 389 -0.67 7.32 -4.42
C GLY A 389 -0.80 6.68 -5.80
N SER A 390 0.31 6.25 -6.40
CA SER A 390 0.31 5.56 -7.68
C SER A 390 -0.47 4.23 -7.69
N ASN A 391 -0.68 3.61 -6.53
CA ASN A 391 -1.47 2.36 -6.38
C ASN A 391 -2.63 2.50 -5.39
N GLY A 392 -3.02 3.73 -5.01
CA GLY A 392 -4.07 3.99 -4.04
C GLY A 392 -3.69 3.67 -2.58
N GLY A 393 -2.43 3.37 -2.32
CA GLY A 393 -1.92 2.89 -1.03
C GLY A 393 -1.87 3.96 0.04
N THR A 394 -2.95 4.12 0.79
CA THR A 394 -3.12 5.14 1.83
C THR A 394 -2.74 4.61 3.20
N ILE A 395 -1.88 5.33 3.90
CA ILE A 395 -1.49 5.08 5.30
C ILE A 395 -1.82 6.32 6.14
N THR A 396 -2.47 6.11 7.26
CA THR A 396 -2.83 7.19 8.20
C THR A 396 -2.13 6.96 9.54
N TYR A 397 -1.25 7.90 9.95
CA TYR A 397 -0.54 7.82 11.23
C TYR A 397 -1.55 7.72 12.41
N PRO A 398 -1.30 6.87 13.42
CA PRO A 398 -0.05 6.16 13.74
C PRO A 398 0.16 4.79 13.05
N SER A 399 -0.65 4.43 12.04
CA SER A 399 -0.40 3.21 11.26
C SER A 399 0.93 3.30 10.50
N ALA A 400 1.56 2.15 10.29
CA ALA A 400 2.73 1.98 9.45
C ALA A 400 2.45 1.01 8.27
N VAL A 401 1.17 0.73 8.04
CA VAL A 401 0.65 -0.13 6.97
C VAL A 401 -0.63 0.50 6.42
N ARG A 402 -0.90 0.25 5.16
CA ARG A 402 -2.18 0.62 4.52
C ARG A 402 -3.33 -0.06 5.23
N ASP A 403 -4.48 0.63 5.27
CA ASP A 403 -5.69 0.10 5.88
C ASP A 403 -6.93 0.69 5.20
N PRO A 404 -7.75 -0.14 4.51
CA PRO A 404 -8.96 0.33 3.84
C PRO A 404 -9.96 0.98 4.79
N LEU A 405 -10.07 0.55 6.06
CA LEU A 405 -10.96 1.21 7.02
C LEU A 405 -10.54 2.65 7.30
N ASN A 406 -9.24 2.94 7.39
CA ASN A 406 -8.76 4.30 7.54
C ASN A 406 -9.10 5.16 6.31
N THR A 407 -8.99 4.59 5.10
CA THR A 407 -9.38 5.27 3.85
C THR A 407 -10.88 5.55 3.82
N ILE A 408 -11.72 4.55 4.12
CA ILE A 408 -13.19 4.71 4.18
C ILE A 408 -13.58 5.77 5.21
N PHE A 409 -13.01 5.72 6.42
CA PHE A 409 -13.34 6.72 7.45
C PHE A 409 -12.78 8.12 7.15
N ALA A 410 -11.69 8.25 6.40
CA ALA A 410 -11.26 9.56 5.89
C ALA A 410 -12.32 10.14 4.94
N ILE A 411 -12.85 9.34 4.01
CA ILE A 411 -13.93 9.74 3.10
C ILE A 411 -15.22 10.04 3.88
N ILE A 412 -15.58 9.19 4.84
CA ILE A 412 -16.76 9.44 5.68
C ILE A 412 -16.63 10.76 6.46
N LYS A 413 -15.44 11.08 6.99
CA LYS A 413 -15.21 12.36 7.69
C LYS A 413 -15.52 13.55 6.79
N ILE A 414 -14.97 13.60 5.59
CA ILE A 414 -15.19 14.75 4.68
C ILE A 414 -16.63 14.81 4.15
N LEU A 415 -17.29 13.67 4.00
CA LEU A 415 -18.71 13.61 3.64
C LEU A 415 -19.62 14.08 4.78
N SER A 416 -19.24 13.82 6.03
CA SER A 416 -20.11 13.91 7.19
C SER A 416 -19.89 15.15 8.05
N ILE A 417 -18.64 15.57 8.23
CA ILE A 417 -18.29 16.78 8.99
C ILE A 417 -18.31 17.95 8.02
N LYS A 418 -19.40 18.70 8.05
CA LYS A 418 -19.71 19.77 7.10
C LYS A 418 -18.56 20.77 6.95
N GLU A 419 -17.95 21.15 8.05
CA GLU A 419 -16.88 22.15 8.11
C GLU A 419 -15.65 21.74 7.30
N LEU A 420 -15.39 20.44 7.13
CA LEU A 420 -14.21 19.96 6.38
C LEU A 420 -14.30 20.32 4.89
N PHE A 421 -15.43 20.05 4.29
CA PHE A 421 -15.64 20.36 2.87
C PHE A 421 -15.91 21.86 2.63
N GLU A 422 -16.57 22.55 3.56
CA GLU A 422 -16.77 24.00 3.49
C GLU A 422 -15.45 24.76 3.52
N ASP A 423 -14.48 24.35 4.36
CA ASP A 423 -13.14 24.93 4.39
C ASP A 423 -12.41 24.75 3.04
N TRP A 424 -12.48 23.54 2.47
CA TRP A 424 -11.96 23.26 1.13
C TRP A 424 -12.59 24.14 0.05
N CYS A 425 -13.91 24.24 0.02
CA CYS A 425 -14.64 25.09 -0.92
C CYS A 425 -14.20 26.57 -0.79
N SER A 426 -14.10 27.06 0.46
CA SER A 426 -13.66 28.43 0.72
C SER A 426 -12.26 28.70 0.20
N LYS A 427 -11.29 27.78 0.45
CA LYS A 427 -9.91 27.88 -0.01
C LYS A 427 -9.76 27.88 -1.53
N ASN A 428 -10.74 27.31 -2.25
CA ASN A 428 -10.75 27.22 -3.71
C ASN A 428 -11.74 28.17 -4.39
N ASN A 429 -12.39 29.08 -3.64
CA ASN A 429 -13.45 29.96 -4.16
C ASN A 429 -14.60 29.20 -4.84
N ILE A 430 -14.91 28.00 -4.34
CA ILE A 430 -16.04 27.19 -4.80
C ILE A 430 -17.26 27.58 -3.98
N SER A 431 -18.40 27.72 -4.64
CA SER A 431 -19.67 27.97 -3.97
C SER A 431 -19.98 26.84 -2.99
N LYS A 432 -20.49 27.21 -1.82
CA LYS A 432 -20.88 26.26 -0.78
C LYS A 432 -21.94 25.29 -1.32
N ILE A 433 -21.72 23.99 -1.08
CA ILE A 433 -22.67 22.92 -1.40
C ILE A 433 -23.24 22.40 -0.09
N ASP A 434 -24.52 22.57 0.12
CA ASP A 434 -25.21 21.99 1.26
C ASP A 434 -25.40 20.50 1.04
N SER A 435 -24.84 19.64 1.91
CA SER A 435 -24.96 18.19 1.80
C SER A 435 -24.28 17.58 0.54
N PRO A 436 -22.98 17.80 0.33
CA PRO A 436 -22.30 17.33 -0.88
C PRO A 436 -22.32 15.79 -0.99
N SER A 437 -22.55 15.29 -2.19
CA SER A 437 -22.29 13.88 -2.52
C SER A 437 -20.79 13.66 -2.72
N LEU A 438 -20.36 12.39 -2.82
CA LEU A 438 -18.98 12.10 -3.15
C LEU A 438 -18.61 12.58 -4.56
N THR A 439 -19.55 12.51 -5.51
CA THR A 439 -19.41 13.10 -6.85
C THR A 439 -19.10 14.60 -6.79
N ASP A 440 -19.80 15.34 -5.92
CA ASP A 440 -19.57 16.77 -5.76
C ASP A 440 -18.16 17.06 -5.23
N ILE A 441 -17.69 16.29 -4.25
CA ILE A 441 -16.32 16.43 -3.69
C ILE A 441 -15.27 16.10 -4.75
N LEU A 442 -15.41 15.00 -5.46
CA LEU A 442 -14.47 14.55 -6.50
C LEU A 442 -14.32 15.58 -7.62
N ASN A 443 -15.44 16.22 -8.02
CA ASN A 443 -15.43 17.26 -9.05
C ASN A 443 -14.69 18.55 -8.63
N THR A 444 -14.31 18.67 -7.36
CA THR A 444 -13.50 19.80 -6.87
C THR A 444 -12.00 19.48 -6.74
N LEU A 445 -11.61 18.24 -6.93
CA LEU A 445 -10.20 17.85 -6.88
C LEU A 445 -9.45 18.45 -8.07
N PRO A 446 -8.15 18.77 -7.92
CA PRO A 446 -7.31 19.16 -9.04
C PRO A 446 -7.33 18.11 -10.14
N GLU A 447 -7.61 18.53 -11.35
CA GLU A 447 -7.74 17.65 -12.51
C GLU A 447 -6.38 17.33 -13.10
N TYR A 448 -6.10 16.04 -13.27
CA TYR A 448 -4.88 15.51 -13.88
C TYR A 448 -5.18 14.26 -14.69
N THR A 449 -4.54 14.15 -15.85
CA THR A 449 -4.51 12.91 -16.62
C THR A 449 -3.24 12.15 -16.26
N THR A 450 -3.39 11.00 -15.63
CA THR A 450 -2.27 10.20 -15.10
C THR A 450 -2.33 8.77 -15.63
N THR A 451 -1.19 8.25 -16.13
CA THR A 451 -1.05 6.84 -16.52
C THR A 451 -1.25 5.93 -15.30
N GLY A 452 -2.08 4.90 -15.42
CA GLY A 452 -2.24 3.87 -14.38
C GLY A 452 -1.04 2.92 -14.34
N VAL A 453 -0.55 2.60 -13.15
CA VAL A 453 0.64 1.73 -12.98
C VAL A 453 0.41 0.28 -13.41
N SER A 454 -0.84 -0.17 -13.48
CA SER A 454 -1.26 -1.49 -13.95
C SER A 454 -1.52 -1.55 -15.45
N GLU A 455 -1.59 -0.41 -16.14
CA GLU A 455 -1.83 -0.39 -17.57
C GLU A 455 -0.70 -1.11 -18.35
N PRO A 456 -1.02 -1.96 -19.34
CA PRO A 456 0.01 -2.65 -20.13
C PRO A 456 1.05 -1.71 -20.76
N ARG A 457 0.62 -0.52 -21.18
CA ARG A 457 1.52 0.52 -21.77
C ARG A 457 2.48 1.14 -20.73
N ALA A 458 2.25 0.93 -19.43
CA ALA A 458 3.13 1.39 -18.35
C ALA A 458 4.24 0.39 -18.02
N VAL A 459 4.30 -0.74 -18.70
CA VAL A 459 5.27 -1.82 -18.46
C VAL A 459 6.07 -2.10 -19.72
N LEU A 460 7.36 -1.79 -19.68
CA LEU A 460 8.27 -2.03 -20.80
C LEU A 460 9.18 -3.24 -20.50
N HIS A 461 9.24 -4.18 -21.43
CA HIS A 461 10.20 -5.27 -21.40
C HIS A 461 11.52 -4.80 -22.03
N ILE A 462 12.59 -4.80 -21.24
CA ILE A 462 13.94 -4.38 -21.63
C ILE A 462 14.91 -5.57 -21.51
N LYS A 463 16.04 -5.51 -22.20
CA LYS A 463 17.09 -6.52 -22.14
C LYS A 463 18.21 -6.11 -21.18
N THR A 464 18.43 -4.81 -21.01
CA THR A 464 19.52 -4.25 -20.22
C THR A 464 19.24 -4.41 -18.72
N MET A 465 20.10 -5.15 -18.01
CA MET A 465 20.03 -5.30 -16.55
C MET A 465 20.74 -4.16 -15.80
N ASN A 466 21.65 -3.47 -16.45
CA ASN A 466 22.36 -2.31 -15.88
C ASN A 466 21.51 -1.04 -16.07
N HIS A 467 20.61 -0.79 -15.12
CA HIS A 467 19.70 0.35 -15.19
C HIS A 467 20.40 1.73 -15.16
N ALA A 468 21.61 1.81 -14.57
CA ALA A 468 22.39 3.04 -14.60
C ALA A 468 22.91 3.33 -16.01
N ALA A 469 23.43 2.32 -16.72
CA ALA A 469 23.87 2.45 -18.10
C ALA A 469 22.69 2.84 -19.04
N LEU A 470 21.55 2.17 -18.87
CA LEU A 470 20.33 2.50 -19.63
C LEU A 470 19.91 3.97 -19.45
N LYS A 471 19.96 4.49 -18.22
CA LYS A 471 19.61 5.88 -17.93
C LYS A 471 20.65 6.87 -18.45
N THR A 472 21.92 6.46 -18.54
CA THR A 472 22.96 7.26 -19.25
C THR A 472 22.66 7.37 -20.74
N ALA A 473 22.30 6.26 -21.38
CA ALA A 473 21.92 6.25 -22.79
C ALA A 473 20.61 7.06 -23.01
N PHE A 474 19.61 6.86 -22.16
CA PHE A 474 18.37 7.65 -22.17
C PHE A 474 18.65 9.15 -22.06
N GLN A 475 19.56 9.58 -21.18
CA GLN A 475 19.90 10.99 -21.01
C GLN A 475 20.44 11.60 -22.30
N LYS A 476 21.33 10.92 -23.03
CA LYS A 476 21.87 11.38 -24.30
C LYS A 476 20.74 11.57 -25.32
N ILE A 477 19.90 10.55 -25.48
CA ILE A 477 18.74 10.57 -26.40
C ILE A 477 17.78 11.69 -26.02
N PHE A 478 17.44 11.84 -24.75
CA PHE A 478 16.54 12.88 -24.25
C PHE A 478 17.08 14.29 -24.57
N GLN A 479 18.37 14.56 -24.33
CA GLN A 479 18.98 15.86 -24.60
C GLN A 479 19.00 16.22 -26.09
N GLU A 480 19.21 15.24 -26.97
CA GLU A 480 19.12 15.41 -28.43
C GLU A 480 17.68 15.67 -28.85
N GLN A 481 16.76 14.83 -28.41
CA GLN A 481 15.34 14.94 -28.78
C GLN A 481 14.66 16.16 -28.17
N TRP A 482 15.07 16.62 -27.01
CA TRP A 482 14.55 17.84 -26.38
C TRP A 482 14.62 19.04 -27.33
N LYS A 483 15.73 19.17 -28.06
CA LYS A 483 15.90 20.24 -29.06
C LYS A 483 15.03 20.01 -30.32
N ALA A 484 14.93 18.77 -30.75
CA ALA A 484 14.15 18.40 -31.93
C ALA A 484 12.63 18.53 -31.71
N GLN A 485 12.16 18.19 -30.48
CA GLN A 485 10.75 18.23 -30.10
C GLN A 485 10.28 19.58 -29.55
N LYS A 486 11.10 20.62 -29.66
CA LYS A 486 10.81 21.94 -29.05
C LYS A 486 9.44 22.49 -29.46
N VAL A 487 9.11 22.47 -30.75
CA VAL A 487 7.82 22.97 -31.26
C VAL A 487 6.65 22.17 -30.72
N PHE A 488 6.78 20.84 -30.65
CA PHE A 488 5.78 19.96 -30.07
C PHE A 488 5.54 20.28 -28.57
N LEU A 489 6.62 20.42 -27.80
CA LEU A 489 6.55 20.72 -26.38
C LEU A 489 5.96 22.12 -26.11
N GLU A 490 6.35 23.12 -26.93
CA GLU A 490 5.81 24.48 -26.82
C GLU A 490 4.30 24.55 -27.11
N ASN A 491 3.76 23.68 -27.98
CA ASN A 491 2.32 23.57 -28.23
C ASN A 491 1.53 23.17 -26.94
N TYR A 492 2.19 22.48 -26.00
CA TYR A 492 1.64 22.16 -24.69
C TYR A 492 2.08 23.15 -23.59
N GLY A 493 2.73 24.26 -23.96
CA GLY A 493 3.22 25.27 -23.02
C GLY A 493 4.49 24.87 -22.26
N ILE A 494 5.13 23.76 -22.62
CA ILE A 494 6.37 23.29 -21.99
C ILE A 494 7.56 24.05 -22.56
N THR A 495 8.30 24.75 -21.69
CA THR A 495 9.46 25.58 -22.06
C THR A 495 10.76 25.13 -21.43
N SER A 496 10.70 24.37 -20.32
CA SER A 496 11.87 23.88 -19.60
C SER A 496 11.56 22.56 -18.90
N PHE A 497 12.61 21.92 -18.39
CA PHE A 497 12.48 20.69 -17.61
C PHE A 497 13.44 20.68 -16.42
N GLU A 498 13.16 19.82 -15.46
CA GLU A 498 14.00 19.53 -14.31
C GLU A 498 14.06 18.01 -14.08
N ALA A 499 15.27 17.45 -14.00
CA ALA A 499 15.44 16.05 -13.66
C ALA A 499 15.51 15.85 -12.12
N VAL A 500 14.78 14.87 -11.65
CA VAL A 500 14.66 14.51 -10.24
C VAL A 500 14.89 13.01 -10.08
N ILE A 501 15.67 12.60 -9.10
CA ILE A 501 15.87 11.20 -8.76
C ILE A 501 15.45 10.92 -7.32
N THR A 502 14.99 9.69 -7.08
CA THR A 502 14.69 9.18 -5.74
C THR A 502 15.49 7.92 -5.45
N ASN A 503 16.01 7.83 -4.21
CA ASN A 503 16.70 6.66 -3.68
C ASN A 503 16.34 6.54 -2.18
N GLY A 504 15.63 5.48 -1.79
CA GLY A 504 15.15 5.33 -0.43
C GLY A 504 14.25 6.49 -0.01
N THR A 505 14.59 7.19 1.06
CA THR A 505 13.86 8.38 1.55
C THR A 505 14.33 9.70 0.94
N LYS A 506 15.37 9.67 0.09
CA LYS A 506 15.99 10.88 -0.43
C LYS A 506 15.51 11.21 -1.84
N GLU A 507 14.99 12.42 -2.02
CA GLU A 507 14.79 13.07 -3.31
C GLU A 507 15.96 14.03 -3.61
N THR A 508 16.50 13.98 -4.83
CA THR A 508 17.53 14.90 -5.31
C THR A 508 17.02 15.57 -6.59
N ARG A 509 17.04 16.90 -6.59
CA ARG A 509 16.51 17.74 -7.69
C ARG A 509 17.64 18.35 -8.52
N ASN A 510 17.31 18.83 -9.73
CA ASN A 510 18.25 19.43 -10.68
C ASN A 510 19.44 18.53 -11.01
N VAL A 511 19.17 17.24 -11.19
CA VAL A 511 20.19 16.23 -11.46
C VAL A 511 20.71 16.38 -12.89
N THR A 512 22.02 16.39 -13.06
CA THR A 512 22.71 16.49 -14.35
C THR A 512 23.28 15.15 -14.85
N ASP A 513 23.28 14.13 -14.02
CA ASP A 513 23.70 12.75 -14.33
C ASP A 513 22.61 11.78 -13.91
N TYR A 514 21.84 11.24 -14.86
CA TYR A 514 20.68 10.39 -14.62
C TYR A 514 21.06 9.00 -14.11
N SER A 515 22.33 8.58 -14.35
CA SER A 515 22.84 7.30 -13.84
C SER A 515 22.86 7.20 -12.32
N GLN A 516 22.94 8.35 -11.62
CA GLN A 516 22.92 8.43 -10.16
C GLN A 516 21.64 7.87 -9.52
N SER A 517 20.55 7.76 -10.29
CA SER A 517 19.35 7.08 -9.79
C SER A 517 19.55 5.57 -9.65
N GLY A 518 20.52 4.97 -10.32
CA GLY A 518 20.79 3.53 -10.27
C GLY A 518 19.53 2.71 -10.57
N LYS A 519 19.08 1.91 -9.60
CA LYS A 519 17.80 1.17 -9.65
C LYS A 519 16.59 2.00 -9.21
N GLY A 520 16.80 3.19 -8.62
CA GLY A 520 15.74 4.09 -8.17
C GLY A 520 15.01 4.81 -9.29
N GLY A 521 14.01 5.62 -8.93
CA GLY A 521 13.20 6.37 -9.87
C GLY A 521 13.93 7.56 -10.49
N LEU A 522 13.69 7.78 -11.78
CA LEU A 522 14.04 9.01 -12.51
C LEU A 522 12.75 9.68 -12.95
N LYS A 523 12.59 10.96 -12.64
CA LYS A 523 11.45 11.79 -13.04
C LYS A 523 11.97 13.01 -13.80
N ILE A 524 11.35 13.32 -14.94
CA ILE A 524 11.56 14.56 -15.66
C ILE A 524 10.31 15.41 -15.51
N LEU A 525 10.42 16.50 -14.76
CA LEU A 525 9.36 17.48 -14.57
C LEU A 525 9.39 18.48 -15.74
N PHE A 526 8.29 18.67 -16.41
CA PHE A 526 8.13 19.66 -17.50
C PHE A 526 7.45 20.91 -16.94
N LYS A 527 8.00 22.07 -17.30
CA LYS A 527 7.60 23.36 -16.74
C LYS A 527 7.23 24.35 -17.84
N ASN A 528 6.31 25.25 -17.48
CA ASN A 528 5.98 26.39 -18.33
C ASN A 528 6.96 27.55 -18.16
N SER A 529 6.72 28.66 -18.87
CA SER A 529 7.54 29.88 -18.79
C SER A 529 7.55 30.56 -17.43
N ARG A 530 6.60 30.23 -16.55
CA ARG A 530 6.54 30.70 -15.14
C ARG A 530 7.19 29.72 -14.16
N MET A 531 7.85 28.67 -14.67
CA MET A 531 8.47 27.61 -13.87
C MET A 531 7.47 26.74 -13.08
N GLU A 532 6.19 26.79 -13.44
CA GLU A 532 5.15 25.92 -12.88
C GLU A 532 5.22 24.54 -13.54
N ASN A 533 5.05 23.46 -12.76
CA ASN A 533 5.03 22.10 -13.28
C ASN A 533 3.73 21.85 -14.04
N LEU A 534 3.82 21.43 -15.30
CA LEU A 534 2.69 21.06 -16.15
C LEU A 534 2.51 19.56 -16.28
N ALA A 535 3.62 18.84 -16.34
CA ALA A 535 3.61 17.39 -16.50
C ALA A 535 4.89 16.78 -15.95
N PHE A 536 4.90 15.46 -15.82
CA PHE A 536 6.14 14.69 -15.71
C PHE A 536 6.06 13.37 -16.46
N ILE A 537 7.23 12.85 -16.83
CA ILE A 537 7.46 11.45 -17.15
C ILE A 537 8.32 10.83 -16.04
N TRP A 538 8.10 9.56 -15.75
CA TRP A 538 8.81 8.86 -14.69
C TRP A 538 9.09 7.41 -15.07
N MET A 539 10.30 6.95 -14.80
CA MET A 539 10.73 5.58 -15.03
C MET A 539 11.45 4.96 -13.86
N ARG A 540 11.31 3.64 -13.73
CA ARG A 540 12.02 2.82 -12.75
C ARG A 540 12.17 1.38 -13.24
N GLY A 541 13.38 0.83 -13.11
CA GLY A 541 13.63 -0.58 -13.38
C GLY A 541 13.18 -1.49 -12.22
N SER A 542 12.70 -2.68 -12.55
CA SER A 542 12.53 -3.74 -11.55
C SER A 542 13.90 -4.20 -11.05
N GLY A 543 13.98 -4.57 -9.76
CA GLY A 543 15.20 -5.14 -9.18
C GLY A 543 15.38 -6.63 -9.48
N THR A 544 14.37 -7.30 -10.03
CA THR A 544 14.30 -8.77 -10.14
C THR A 544 13.96 -9.27 -11.54
N GLU A 545 13.43 -8.41 -12.40
CA GLU A 545 12.98 -8.74 -13.76
C GLU A 545 13.49 -7.70 -14.76
N PRO A 546 13.70 -8.05 -16.03
CA PRO A 546 14.08 -7.10 -17.08
C PRO A 546 12.88 -6.25 -17.52
N VAL A 547 12.29 -5.54 -16.56
CA VAL A 547 11.09 -4.72 -16.75
C VAL A 547 11.35 -3.32 -16.25
N PHE A 548 10.96 -2.34 -17.06
CA PHE A 548 10.84 -0.93 -16.68
C PHE A 548 9.39 -0.56 -16.51
N ARG A 549 9.09 0.14 -15.42
CA ARG A 549 7.80 0.80 -15.27
C ARG A 549 7.95 2.27 -15.59
N ILE A 550 6.98 2.77 -16.35
CA ILE A 550 6.90 4.18 -16.75
C ILE A 550 5.56 4.77 -16.35
N LEU A 551 5.51 6.08 -16.20
CA LEU A 551 4.28 6.79 -15.86
C LEU A 551 4.38 8.26 -16.32
N CYS A 552 3.31 8.75 -16.89
CA CYS A 552 3.14 10.17 -17.21
C CYS A 552 2.01 10.77 -16.35
N ASP A 553 2.19 12.00 -15.89
CA ASP A 553 1.19 12.78 -15.16
C ASP A 553 1.10 14.18 -15.80
N VAL A 554 -0.08 14.57 -16.24
CA VAL A 554 -0.31 15.82 -16.96
C VAL A 554 -1.41 16.60 -16.24
N LYS A 555 -1.17 17.88 -16.01
CA LYS A 555 -2.16 18.79 -15.43
C LYS A 555 -3.35 19.00 -16.38
N GLY A 556 -4.56 18.89 -15.84
CA GLY A 556 -5.82 19.01 -16.57
C GLY A 556 -6.29 17.71 -17.23
N ASP A 557 -7.45 17.78 -17.88
CA ASP A 557 -7.99 16.72 -18.73
C ASP A 557 -7.33 16.78 -20.10
N ASN A 558 -6.19 16.12 -20.24
CA ASN A 558 -5.39 16.14 -21.46
C ASN A 558 -4.82 14.76 -21.83
N PRO A 559 -5.68 13.82 -22.23
CA PRO A 559 -5.26 12.46 -22.58
C PRO A 559 -4.35 12.41 -23.82
N GLU A 560 -4.46 13.39 -24.72
CA GLU A 560 -3.60 13.48 -25.91
C GLU A 560 -2.15 13.80 -25.53
N MET A 561 -1.95 14.76 -24.64
CA MET A 561 -0.62 15.11 -24.14
C MET A 561 -0.03 13.96 -23.31
N GLU A 562 -0.81 13.35 -22.42
CA GLU A 562 -0.37 12.19 -21.62
C GLU A 562 0.10 11.05 -22.53
N LYS A 563 -0.71 10.68 -23.53
CA LYS A 563 -0.37 9.64 -24.51
C LYS A 563 0.90 9.98 -25.31
N ALA A 564 1.02 11.23 -25.75
CA ALA A 564 2.17 11.68 -26.54
C ALA A 564 3.46 11.66 -25.72
N LEU A 565 3.45 12.15 -24.47
CA LEU A 565 4.61 12.14 -23.59
C LEU A 565 5.01 10.71 -23.18
N LEU A 566 4.04 9.85 -22.87
CA LEU A 566 4.30 8.44 -22.54
C LEU A 566 4.87 7.68 -23.74
N SER A 567 4.37 7.91 -24.95
CA SER A 567 4.90 7.31 -26.16
C SER A 567 6.33 7.78 -26.44
N TRP A 568 6.60 9.06 -26.26
CA TRP A 568 7.93 9.63 -26.41
C TRP A 568 8.93 9.05 -25.39
N GLU A 569 8.52 8.90 -24.13
CA GLU A 569 9.31 8.22 -23.10
C GLU A 569 9.62 6.76 -23.47
N THR A 570 8.60 6.03 -23.94
CA THR A 570 8.73 4.65 -24.41
C THR A 570 9.77 4.51 -25.51
N GLU A 571 9.67 5.33 -26.55
CA GLU A 571 10.61 5.31 -27.68
C GLU A 571 12.06 5.60 -27.25
N MET A 572 12.25 6.56 -26.34
CA MET A 572 13.59 6.89 -25.82
C MET A 572 14.18 5.74 -24.99
N ILE A 573 13.36 5.06 -24.17
CA ILE A 573 13.82 3.92 -23.38
C ILE A 573 14.15 2.73 -24.27
N GLN A 574 13.35 2.44 -25.29
CA GLN A 574 13.61 1.35 -26.24
C GLN A 574 14.92 1.58 -27.01
N LYS A 575 15.15 2.80 -27.51
CA LYS A 575 16.42 3.18 -28.16
C LYS A 575 17.62 3.08 -27.20
N ALA A 576 17.43 3.48 -25.94
CA ALA A 576 18.47 3.36 -24.91
C ALA A 576 18.82 1.90 -24.60
N ASP A 577 17.81 1.02 -24.56
CA ASP A 577 18.00 -0.42 -24.37
C ASP A 577 18.75 -1.05 -25.55
N GLU A 578 18.40 -0.72 -26.78
CA GLU A 578 19.10 -1.15 -27.99
C GLU A 578 20.57 -0.72 -27.99
N MET A 579 20.87 0.54 -27.63
CA MET A 579 22.24 1.04 -27.52
C MET A 579 23.06 0.25 -26.49
N CYS A 580 22.51 -0.01 -25.32
CA CYS A 580 23.20 -0.78 -24.28
C CYS A 580 23.42 -2.27 -24.63
N CYS A 581 22.58 -2.84 -25.52
CA CYS A 581 22.75 -4.23 -25.97
C CYS A 581 23.76 -4.36 -27.13
N SER A 582 24.10 -3.24 -27.80
CA SER A 582 25.01 -3.21 -28.94
C SER A 582 26.47 -2.95 -28.51
N GLU A 583 26.68 -2.48 -27.28
CA GLU A 583 27.98 -2.33 -26.62
C GLU A 583 28.34 -3.61 -25.83
#